data_06dd4bf366bc723917918d5903d1c02a
#
_entry.id   06dd4bf366bc723917918d5903d1c02a
#
_cell.length_a   1.000
_cell.length_b   1.000
_cell.length_c   1.000
_cell.angle_alpha   90.00
_cell.angle_beta   90.00
_cell.angle_gamma   90.00
#
_symmetry.space_group_name_H-M   'P 1'
#
loop_
_entity.id
_entity.type
_entity.pdbx_description
1 polymer ?
#
loop_
_entity_poly.entity_id
_entity_poly.type
_entity_poly.pdbx_seq_one_letter_code
_entity_poly.pdbx_strand_id
1 'polypeptide(L)'
;MREEPRRIGDRLEATLRIPDATPRGIVVVSHPLPTHGGTMRNPLVAGIARAVASAGLLALRFNFRGVGESAGVWTGGVAEVEDLDLAITEARAIATGLPLALTGFSFGAVTTLRWLANGGHADAVALAGVPLRSVAFEPSELPPVPDGTFIVAAELDQFGTAAELRAAYPRARIAEVKGVDHFFGSKRNEVGVLIADQLVRDLRIH
;
A
#
# COMPACT_ATOMS: atom_id res chain seq x y z
N MET A 1 -15.87 13.97 -2.09
CA MET A 1 -15.39 12.60 -1.80
C MET A 1 -16.12 12.04 -0.60
N ARG A 2 -16.60 10.80 -0.66
CA ARG A 2 -17.29 10.11 0.45
C ARG A 2 -16.55 8.81 0.81
N GLU A 3 -16.80 8.30 2.00
CA GLU A 3 -16.33 6.99 2.45
C GLU A 3 -17.51 6.07 2.74
N GLU A 4 -17.37 4.82 2.33
CA GLU A 4 -18.35 3.77 2.59
C GLU A 4 -17.68 2.63 3.35
N PRO A 5 -18.19 2.25 4.53
CA PRO A 5 -17.77 1.02 5.21
C PRO A 5 -18.03 -0.19 4.32
N ARG A 6 -17.13 -1.18 4.37
CA ARG A 6 -17.22 -2.43 3.62
C ARG A 6 -16.80 -3.61 4.48
N ARG A 7 -17.32 -4.78 4.13
CA ARG A 7 -16.82 -6.08 4.59
C ARG A 7 -16.37 -6.87 3.38
N ILE A 8 -15.16 -7.42 3.42
CA ILE A 8 -14.60 -8.23 2.34
C ILE A 8 -14.71 -9.70 2.74
N GLY A 9 -15.46 -10.49 1.97
CA GLY A 9 -15.68 -11.91 2.21
C GLY A 9 -16.18 -12.23 3.63
N ASP A 10 -17.00 -11.36 4.21
CA ASP A 10 -17.48 -11.41 5.60
C ASP A 10 -16.36 -11.51 6.68
N ARG A 11 -15.09 -11.32 6.27
CA ARG A 11 -13.91 -11.52 7.11
C ARG A 11 -13.18 -10.23 7.44
N LEU A 12 -12.96 -9.35 6.46
CA LEU A 12 -12.09 -8.19 6.66
C LEU A 12 -12.92 -6.90 6.74
N GLU A 13 -12.58 -6.08 7.75
CA GLU A 13 -13.05 -4.71 7.86
C GLU A 13 -12.39 -3.87 6.77
N ALA A 14 -13.17 -3.09 6.03
CA ALA A 14 -12.66 -2.25 4.97
C ALA A 14 -13.42 -0.93 4.86
N THR A 15 -12.85 0.01 4.11
CA THR A 15 -13.48 1.29 3.77
C THR A 15 -13.12 1.64 2.33
N LEU A 16 -14.15 1.91 1.53
CA LEU A 16 -14.00 2.42 0.17
C LEU A 16 -14.13 3.95 0.18
N ARG A 17 -13.09 4.63 -0.29
CA ARG A 17 -13.15 6.07 -0.56
C ARG A 17 -13.43 6.28 -2.04
N ILE A 18 -14.47 7.09 -2.31
CA ILE A 18 -15.02 7.33 -3.65
C ILE A 18 -14.70 8.77 -4.06
N PRO A 19 -14.10 9.01 -5.24
CA PRO A 19 -13.88 10.34 -5.77
C PRO A 19 -15.20 11.04 -6.11
N ASP A 20 -15.18 12.37 -6.26
CA ASP A 20 -16.37 13.12 -6.72
C ASP A 20 -16.61 12.94 -8.23
N ALA A 21 -15.54 12.76 -8.99
CA ALA A 21 -15.60 12.47 -10.43
C ALA A 21 -15.86 10.97 -10.69
N THR A 22 -16.23 10.63 -11.93
CA THR A 22 -16.31 9.22 -12.37
C THR A 22 -14.97 8.53 -12.15
N PRO A 23 -14.96 7.41 -11.42
CA PRO A 23 -13.71 6.68 -11.16
C PRO A 23 -13.05 6.17 -12.43
N ARG A 24 -11.71 6.31 -12.51
CA ARG A 24 -10.90 5.87 -13.65
C ARG A 24 -10.00 4.68 -13.34
N GLY A 25 -10.10 4.14 -12.13
CA GLY A 25 -9.34 3.00 -11.64
C GLY A 25 -9.60 2.78 -10.17
N ILE A 26 -9.02 1.72 -9.63
CA ILE A 26 -9.10 1.39 -8.20
C ILE A 26 -7.72 1.08 -7.62
N VAL A 27 -7.48 1.51 -6.39
CA VAL A 27 -6.24 1.28 -5.65
C VAL A 27 -6.57 0.54 -4.35
N VAL A 28 -5.92 -0.60 -4.12
CA VAL A 28 -5.91 -1.26 -2.81
C VAL A 28 -4.76 -0.71 -1.98
N VAL A 29 -5.05 -0.31 -0.74
CA VAL A 29 -4.11 0.36 0.17
C VAL A 29 -3.91 -0.47 1.43
N SER A 30 -2.71 -1.05 1.58
CA SER A 30 -2.35 -1.93 2.69
C SER A 30 -1.65 -1.18 3.82
N HIS A 31 -2.04 -1.46 5.07
CA HIS A 31 -1.55 -0.77 6.26
C HIS A 31 -0.24 -1.36 6.83
N PRO A 32 0.49 -0.62 7.70
CA PRO A 32 1.72 -1.08 8.32
C PRO A 32 1.48 -2.20 9.34
N LEU A 33 2.55 -2.64 10.01
CA LEU A 33 2.61 -3.83 10.85
C LEU A 33 1.50 -3.88 11.92
N PRO A 34 0.61 -4.89 11.88
CA PRO A 34 -0.51 -5.06 12.80
C PRO A 34 -0.11 -5.04 14.28
N THR A 35 0.93 -5.78 14.65
CA THR A 35 1.40 -5.92 16.03
C THR A 35 1.98 -4.64 16.63
N HIS A 36 2.20 -3.61 15.80
CA HIS A 36 2.70 -2.29 16.22
C HIS A 36 1.66 -1.19 15.97
N GLY A 37 0.38 -1.53 16.09
CA GLY A 37 -0.73 -0.58 15.97
C GLY A 37 -1.08 -0.19 14.53
N GLY A 38 -0.60 -0.95 13.54
CA GLY A 38 -0.98 -0.77 12.14
C GLY A 38 -2.47 -1.06 11.93
N THR A 39 -3.16 -0.12 11.30
CA THR A 39 -4.56 -0.26 10.90
C THR A 39 -4.82 0.50 9.61
N MET A 40 -5.93 0.25 8.93
CA MET A 40 -6.38 1.04 7.77
C MET A 40 -6.64 2.52 8.10
N ARG A 41 -6.74 2.86 9.41
CA ARG A 41 -6.92 4.23 9.90
C ARG A 41 -5.58 4.95 10.17
N ASN A 42 -4.45 4.28 9.96
CA ASN A 42 -3.13 4.91 10.08
C ASN A 42 -3.10 6.23 9.29
N PRO A 43 -2.58 7.34 9.85
CA PRO A 43 -2.63 8.67 9.21
C PRO A 43 -2.02 8.73 7.80
N LEU A 44 -0.92 7.99 7.54
CA LEU A 44 -0.33 7.91 6.21
C LEU A 44 -1.23 7.13 5.24
N VAL A 45 -1.73 5.97 5.65
CA VAL A 45 -2.65 5.12 4.85
C VAL A 45 -3.91 5.90 4.47
N ALA A 46 -4.52 6.61 5.44
CA ALA A 46 -5.67 7.47 5.20
C ALA A 46 -5.33 8.67 4.30
N GLY A 47 -4.11 9.22 4.44
CA GLY A 47 -3.58 10.30 3.59
C GLY A 47 -3.39 9.85 2.14
N ILE A 48 -2.78 8.68 1.91
CA ILE A 48 -2.64 8.07 0.58
C ILE A 48 -4.02 7.85 -0.06
N ALA A 49 -4.96 7.25 0.66
CA ALA A 49 -6.31 7.01 0.14
C ALA A 49 -7.05 8.31 -0.22
N ARG A 50 -6.79 9.39 0.52
CA ARG A 50 -7.34 10.71 0.20
C ARG A 50 -6.73 11.27 -1.07
N ALA A 51 -5.42 11.22 -1.24
CA ALA A 51 -4.72 11.68 -2.42
C ALA A 51 -5.13 10.89 -3.68
N VAL A 52 -5.22 9.56 -3.56
CA VAL A 52 -5.72 8.65 -4.60
C VAL A 52 -7.13 9.05 -5.06
N ALA A 53 -8.04 9.30 -4.11
CA ALA A 53 -9.40 9.71 -4.45
C ALA A 53 -9.45 11.13 -5.06
N SER A 54 -8.59 12.05 -4.60
CA SER A 54 -8.44 13.38 -5.22
C SER A 54 -7.93 13.29 -6.66
N ALA A 55 -7.16 12.27 -6.98
CA ALA A 55 -6.67 11.98 -8.33
C ALA A 55 -7.69 11.22 -9.21
N GLY A 56 -8.93 11.03 -8.75
CA GLY A 56 -10.03 10.41 -9.52
C GLY A 56 -10.01 8.88 -9.51
N LEU A 57 -9.38 8.25 -8.53
CA LEU A 57 -9.36 6.81 -8.38
C LEU A 57 -10.16 6.37 -7.13
N LEU A 58 -10.77 5.20 -7.17
CA LEU A 58 -11.28 4.55 -5.97
C LEU A 58 -10.13 4.13 -5.06
N ALA A 59 -10.27 4.23 -3.75
CA ALA A 59 -9.27 3.74 -2.81
C ALA A 59 -9.91 2.80 -1.78
N LEU A 60 -9.58 1.52 -1.86
CA LEU A 60 -10.02 0.49 -0.93
C LEU A 60 -8.93 0.26 0.12
N ARG A 61 -9.21 0.64 1.37
CA ARG A 61 -8.41 0.33 2.55
C ARG A 61 -9.06 -0.82 3.30
N PHE A 62 -8.25 -1.68 3.88
CA PHE A 62 -8.76 -2.80 4.69
C PHE A 62 -7.86 -3.03 5.90
N ASN A 63 -8.38 -3.70 6.91
CA ASN A 63 -7.63 -4.21 8.04
C ASN A 63 -7.24 -5.67 7.78
N PHE A 64 -5.95 -6.00 7.94
CA PHE A 64 -5.50 -7.39 7.96
C PHE A 64 -6.18 -8.18 9.08
N ARG A 65 -6.16 -9.50 8.98
CA ARG A 65 -6.70 -10.43 9.99
C ARG A 65 -6.25 -10.06 11.41
N GLY A 66 -7.15 -10.15 12.37
CA GLY A 66 -6.90 -9.82 13.78
C GLY A 66 -6.78 -8.33 14.09
N VAL A 67 -7.02 -7.43 13.11
CA VAL A 67 -6.98 -5.99 13.31
C VAL A 67 -8.39 -5.40 13.23
N GLY A 68 -8.76 -4.56 14.19
CA GLY A 68 -10.08 -3.94 14.26
C GLY A 68 -11.18 -5.00 14.27
N GLU A 69 -12.14 -4.90 13.35
CA GLU A 69 -13.23 -5.87 13.21
C GLU A 69 -12.91 -7.02 12.23
N SER A 70 -11.68 -7.10 11.71
CA SER A 70 -11.27 -8.21 10.84
C SER A 70 -11.13 -9.50 11.63
N ALA A 71 -11.75 -10.58 11.14
CA ALA A 71 -11.67 -11.90 11.73
C ALA A 71 -10.26 -12.51 11.64
N GLY A 72 -10.00 -13.54 12.45
CA GLY A 72 -8.75 -14.27 12.46
C GLY A 72 -7.72 -13.69 13.42
N VAL A 73 -6.48 -14.15 13.27
CA VAL A 73 -5.34 -13.75 14.12
C VAL A 73 -4.11 -13.50 13.25
N TRP A 74 -3.19 -12.69 13.75
CA TRP A 74 -1.89 -12.45 13.14
C TRP A 74 -1.10 -13.74 12.95
N THR A 75 -0.51 -13.94 11.76
CA THR A 75 0.20 -15.17 11.38
C THR A 75 1.68 -14.96 11.04
N GLY A 76 2.27 -13.84 11.45
CA GLY A 76 3.66 -13.54 11.12
C GLY A 76 3.89 -13.00 9.72
N GLY A 77 2.85 -12.54 9.02
CA GLY A 77 2.97 -12.01 7.67
C GLY A 77 2.82 -13.08 6.58
N VAL A 78 2.46 -14.31 6.93
CA VAL A 78 2.30 -15.42 5.97
C VAL A 78 0.91 -15.38 5.36
N ALA A 79 -0.12 -15.54 6.16
CA ALA A 79 -1.50 -15.59 5.67
C ALA A 79 -2.09 -14.18 5.40
N GLU A 80 -1.42 -13.11 5.80
CA GLU A 80 -1.81 -11.73 5.48
C GLU A 80 -1.73 -11.46 3.97
N VAL A 81 -0.98 -12.26 3.21
CA VAL A 81 -0.96 -12.22 1.74
C VAL A 81 -2.32 -12.65 1.15
N GLU A 82 -3.00 -13.61 1.79
CA GLU A 82 -4.36 -14.02 1.40
C GLU A 82 -5.39 -12.91 1.67
N ASP A 83 -5.21 -12.13 2.75
CA ASP A 83 -6.08 -10.99 3.04
C ASP A 83 -5.97 -9.91 1.97
N LEU A 84 -4.74 -9.65 1.49
CA LEU A 84 -4.52 -8.75 0.35
C LEU A 84 -5.17 -9.30 -0.92
N ASP A 85 -5.05 -10.60 -1.19
CA ASP A 85 -5.68 -11.23 -2.36
C ASP A 85 -7.21 -11.12 -2.33
N LEU A 86 -7.83 -11.31 -1.15
CA LEU A 86 -9.26 -11.06 -0.95
C LEU A 86 -9.64 -9.59 -1.22
N ALA A 87 -8.82 -8.64 -0.74
CA ALA A 87 -9.06 -7.22 -0.97
C ALA A 87 -8.91 -6.84 -2.45
N ILE A 88 -7.99 -7.45 -3.17
CA ILE A 88 -7.81 -7.31 -4.61
C ILE A 88 -9.00 -7.88 -5.37
N THR A 89 -9.47 -9.05 -4.98
CA THR A 89 -10.66 -9.69 -5.58
C THR A 89 -11.89 -8.79 -5.42
N GLU A 90 -12.11 -8.24 -4.22
CA GLU A 90 -13.18 -7.28 -3.96
C GLU A 90 -13.03 -6.00 -4.78
N ALA A 91 -11.80 -5.45 -4.86
CA ALA A 91 -11.53 -4.26 -5.66
C ALA A 91 -11.87 -4.46 -7.14
N ARG A 92 -11.52 -5.61 -7.71
CA ARG A 92 -11.87 -5.98 -9.10
C ARG A 92 -13.38 -6.13 -9.30
N ALA A 93 -14.10 -6.65 -8.32
CA ALA A 93 -15.56 -6.74 -8.37
C ALA A 93 -16.23 -5.36 -8.30
N ILE A 94 -15.73 -4.45 -7.44
CA ILE A 94 -16.21 -3.06 -7.31
C ILE A 94 -15.98 -2.27 -8.60
N ALA A 95 -14.82 -2.43 -9.24
CA ALA A 95 -14.34 -1.63 -10.36
C ALA A 95 -14.13 -2.46 -11.62
N THR A 96 -15.13 -3.26 -11.99
CA THR A 96 -15.06 -4.16 -13.15
C THR A 96 -14.67 -3.39 -14.42
N GLY A 97 -13.63 -3.87 -15.10
CA GLY A 97 -13.12 -3.27 -16.34
C GLY A 97 -12.25 -2.03 -16.14
N LEU A 98 -12.06 -1.55 -14.92
CA LEU A 98 -11.11 -0.47 -14.61
C LEU A 98 -9.76 -1.04 -14.20
N PRO A 99 -8.67 -0.29 -14.44
CA PRO A 99 -7.33 -0.72 -14.02
C PRO A 99 -7.20 -0.75 -12.50
N LEU A 100 -6.41 -1.74 -12.03
CA LEU A 100 -6.12 -1.99 -10.61
C LEU A 100 -4.69 -1.57 -10.28
N ALA A 101 -4.54 -0.75 -9.26
CA ALA A 101 -3.24 -0.46 -8.68
C ALA A 101 -3.13 -0.92 -7.22
N LEU A 102 -1.91 -1.14 -6.77
CA LEU A 102 -1.60 -1.50 -5.39
C LEU A 102 -0.67 -0.47 -4.77
N THR A 103 -0.92 -0.19 -3.51
CA THR A 103 -0.01 0.57 -2.67
C THR A 103 -0.01 0.01 -1.25
N GLY A 104 1.09 0.17 -0.55
CA GLY A 104 1.21 -0.26 0.84
C GLY A 104 2.26 0.54 1.57
N PHE A 105 2.11 0.63 2.87
CA PHE A 105 3.08 1.26 3.75
C PHE A 105 3.76 0.22 4.63
N SER A 106 5.11 0.22 4.67
CA SER A 106 5.90 -0.63 5.56
C SER A 106 5.56 -2.12 5.37
N PHE A 107 5.02 -2.79 6.37
CA PHE A 107 4.54 -4.18 6.26
C PHE A 107 3.57 -4.37 5.09
N GLY A 108 2.65 -3.43 4.86
CA GLY A 108 1.73 -3.48 3.71
C GLY A 108 2.47 -3.45 2.38
N ALA A 109 3.61 -2.76 2.29
CA ALA A 109 4.47 -2.77 1.10
C ALA A 109 5.11 -4.16 0.91
N VAL A 110 5.64 -4.78 1.98
CA VAL A 110 6.20 -6.14 1.93
C VAL A 110 5.15 -7.17 1.54
N THR A 111 3.94 -7.08 2.11
CA THR A 111 2.82 -7.97 1.74
C THR A 111 2.45 -7.83 0.27
N THR A 112 2.45 -6.60 -0.26
CA THR A 112 2.23 -6.34 -1.70
C THR A 112 3.32 -7.00 -2.56
N LEU A 113 4.59 -6.87 -2.18
CA LEU A 113 5.70 -7.49 -2.89
C LEU A 113 5.63 -9.04 -2.82
N ARG A 114 5.26 -9.61 -1.67
CA ARG A 114 5.05 -11.07 -1.53
C ARG A 114 3.92 -11.56 -2.44
N TRP A 115 2.82 -10.82 -2.51
CA TRP A 115 1.70 -11.16 -3.40
C TRP A 115 2.13 -11.14 -4.87
N LEU A 116 2.91 -10.14 -5.30
CA LEU A 116 3.48 -10.08 -6.65
C LEU A 116 4.45 -11.24 -6.93
N ALA A 117 5.33 -11.58 -5.97
CA ALA A 117 6.26 -12.70 -6.09
C ALA A 117 5.55 -14.06 -6.21
N ASN A 118 4.34 -14.18 -5.66
CA ASN A 118 3.49 -15.35 -5.78
C ASN A 118 2.68 -15.39 -7.10
N GLY A 119 3.04 -14.56 -8.08
CA GLY A 119 2.39 -14.52 -9.41
C GLY A 119 1.20 -13.57 -9.50
N GLY A 120 0.98 -12.73 -8.50
CA GLY A 120 -0.03 -11.67 -8.55
C GLY A 120 0.29 -10.62 -9.61
N HIS A 121 -0.74 -10.05 -10.23
CA HIS A 121 -0.61 -9.00 -11.24
C HIS A 121 -1.49 -7.79 -10.94
N ALA A 122 -0.88 -6.60 -11.00
CA ALA A 122 -1.56 -5.30 -10.93
C ALA A 122 -1.03 -4.40 -12.05
N ASP A 123 -1.86 -3.47 -12.52
CA ASP A 123 -1.51 -2.56 -13.62
C ASP A 123 -0.50 -1.48 -13.19
N ALA A 124 -0.49 -1.12 -11.91
CA ALA A 124 0.51 -0.21 -11.33
C ALA A 124 0.78 -0.54 -9.85
N VAL A 125 2.01 -0.28 -9.41
CA VAL A 125 2.43 -0.46 -8.01
C VAL A 125 3.30 0.70 -7.56
N ALA A 126 2.91 1.34 -6.45
CA ALA A 126 3.70 2.39 -5.80
C ALA A 126 3.68 2.17 -4.29
N LEU A 127 4.83 2.10 -3.66
CA LEU A 127 5.00 1.70 -2.27
C LEU A 127 5.58 2.83 -1.41
N ALA A 128 5.32 2.83 -0.11
CA ALA A 128 5.88 3.77 0.84
C ALA A 128 6.62 3.03 1.97
N GLY A 129 7.82 3.51 2.32
CA GLY A 129 8.60 3.01 3.44
C GLY A 129 8.83 1.49 3.39
N VAL A 130 9.31 0.97 2.25
CA VAL A 130 9.67 -0.45 2.14
C VAL A 130 10.81 -0.74 3.09
N PRO A 131 10.63 -1.59 4.11
CA PRO A 131 11.69 -1.86 5.07
C PRO A 131 12.68 -2.89 4.52
N LEU A 132 13.98 -2.67 4.73
CA LEU A 132 15.04 -3.65 4.49
C LEU A 132 15.32 -4.50 5.76
N ARG A 133 14.79 -4.08 6.90
CA ARG A 133 14.86 -4.76 8.20
C ARG A 133 13.59 -4.53 8.99
N SER A 134 13.16 -5.54 9.72
CA SER A 134 11.92 -5.47 10.50
C SER A 134 11.98 -6.47 11.67
N VAL A 135 11.16 -6.24 12.67
CA VAL A 135 10.92 -7.21 13.75
C VAL A 135 9.97 -8.35 13.33
N ALA A 136 9.36 -8.24 12.16
CA ALA A 136 8.36 -9.19 11.66
C ALA A 136 8.91 -10.19 10.64
N PHE A 137 10.14 -10.02 10.14
CA PHE A 137 10.78 -10.92 9.17
C PHE A 137 12.31 -10.71 9.15
N GLU A 138 13.02 -11.72 8.75
CA GLU A 138 14.47 -11.63 8.50
C GLU A 138 14.74 -10.98 7.14
N PRO A 139 15.90 -10.31 6.96
CA PRO A 139 16.27 -9.68 5.67
C PRO A 139 16.25 -10.65 4.48
N SER A 140 16.56 -11.94 4.71
CA SER A 140 16.51 -13.00 3.70
C SER A 140 15.09 -13.36 3.23
N GLU A 141 14.06 -12.96 3.96
CA GLU A 141 12.66 -13.21 3.65
C GLU A 141 12.03 -12.06 2.84
N LEU A 142 12.81 -11.00 2.54
CA LEU A 142 12.33 -9.90 1.72
C LEU A 142 12.06 -10.39 0.29
N PRO A 143 10.85 -10.15 -0.23
CA PRO A 143 10.54 -10.51 -1.60
C PRO A 143 11.30 -9.61 -2.58
N PRO A 144 11.53 -10.08 -3.82
CA PRO A 144 12.10 -9.25 -4.86
C PRO A 144 11.19 -8.05 -5.16
N VAL A 145 11.82 -6.93 -5.50
CA VAL A 145 11.10 -5.75 -5.99
C VAL A 145 11.12 -5.77 -7.52
N PRO A 146 9.96 -5.82 -8.18
CA PRO A 146 9.89 -5.80 -9.64
C PRO A 146 10.55 -4.54 -10.22
N ASP A 147 11.18 -4.68 -11.38
CA ASP A 147 11.83 -3.58 -12.10
C ASP A 147 10.84 -2.43 -12.34
N GLY A 148 11.29 -1.21 -12.11
CA GLY A 148 10.47 -0.01 -12.29
C GLY A 148 9.44 0.27 -11.18
N THR A 149 9.34 -0.56 -10.13
CA THR A 149 8.48 -0.27 -8.98
C THR A 149 8.84 1.09 -8.38
N PHE A 150 7.82 1.92 -8.15
CA PHE A 150 8.01 3.21 -7.50
C PHE A 150 7.95 3.06 -5.97
N ILE A 151 8.96 3.61 -5.28
CA ILE A 151 9.04 3.56 -3.82
C ILE A 151 9.30 4.97 -3.29
N VAL A 152 8.44 5.44 -2.40
CA VAL A 152 8.68 6.64 -1.59
C VAL A 152 9.41 6.22 -0.32
N ALA A 153 10.60 6.74 -0.12
CA ALA A 153 11.47 6.43 1.02
C ALA A 153 11.76 7.67 1.85
N ALA A 154 11.86 7.52 3.16
CA ALA A 154 12.26 8.59 4.06
C ALA A 154 13.80 8.67 4.14
N GLU A 155 14.34 9.90 4.25
CA GLU A 155 15.79 10.12 4.34
C GLU A 155 16.38 9.46 5.60
N LEU A 156 15.67 9.57 6.72
CA LEU A 156 16.12 9.11 8.05
C LEU A 156 15.42 7.82 8.49
N ASP A 157 14.97 6.99 7.52
CA ASP A 157 14.25 5.75 7.81
C ASP A 157 15.18 4.72 8.46
N GLN A 158 14.89 4.38 9.71
CA GLN A 158 15.66 3.39 10.48
C GLN A 158 15.50 1.95 9.97
N PHE A 159 14.48 1.68 9.16
CA PHE A 159 14.23 0.36 8.58
C PHE A 159 14.77 0.22 7.16
N GLY A 160 15.09 1.32 6.50
CA GLY A 160 15.63 1.32 5.13
C GLY A 160 15.64 2.72 4.53
N THR A 161 16.78 3.40 4.60
CA THR A 161 16.94 4.75 4.00
C THR A 161 16.81 4.70 2.49
N ALA A 162 16.52 5.85 1.88
CA ALA A 162 16.48 5.97 0.42
C ALA A 162 17.80 5.52 -0.26
N ALA A 163 18.95 5.79 0.38
CA ALA A 163 20.25 5.38 -0.13
C ALA A 163 20.41 3.85 -0.10
N GLU A 164 20.03 3.20 1.00
CA GLU A 164 20.08 1.74 1.13
C GLU A 164 19.10 1.07 0.15
N LEU A 165 17.90 1.62 -0.04
CA LEU A 165 16.93 1.09 -1.01
C LEU A 165 17.43 1.21 -2.46
N ARG A 166 18.12 2.30 -2.83
CA ARG A 166 18.76 2.42 -4.15
C ARG A 166 19.85 1.39 -4.37
N ALA A 167 20.61 1.07 -3.33
CA ALA A 167 21.64 0.05 -3.39
C ALA A 167 21.05 -1.37 -3.49
N ALA A 168 20.00 -1.66 -2.70
CA ALA A 168 19.35 -2.97 -2.69
C ALA A 168 18.51 -3.24 -3.94
N TYR A 169 17.87 -2.19 -4.48
CA TYR A 169 16.95 -2.28 -5.61
C TYR A 169 17.29 -1.27 -6.71
N PRO A 170 18.40 -1.46 -7.45
CA PRO A 170 18.94 -0.47 -8.40
C PRO A 170 18.01 -0.19 -9.59
N ARG A 171 17.01 -1.04 -9.83
CA ARG A 171 16.02 -0.87 -10.90
C ARG A 171 14.69 -0.30 -10.42
N ALA A 172 14.52 -0.09 -9.11
CA ALA A 172 13.37 0.62 -8.56
C ALA A 172 13.53 2.13 -8.75
N ARG A 173 12.42 2.83 -8.86
CA ARG A 173 12.36 4.30 -8.91
C ARG A 173 12.14 4.83 -7.49
N ILE A 174 13.17 5.39 -6.86
CA ILE A 174 13.13 5.83 -5.47
C ILE A 174 12.95 7.35 -5.40
N ALA A 175 11.82 7.78 -4.85
CA ALA A 175 11.57 9.15 -4.43
C ALA A 175 11.91 9.30 -2.94
N GLU A 176 12.78 10.26 -2.63
CA GLU A 176 13.23 10.52 -1.27
C GLU A 176 12.48 11.71 -0.65
N VAL A 177 11.93 11.51 0.54
CA VAL A 177 11.32 12.57 1.35
C VAL A 177 12.30 12.96 2.46
N LYS A 178 12.81 14.18 2.39
CA LYS A 178 13.86 14.69 3.28
C LYS A 178 13.36 15.10 4.66
N GLY A 179 14.22 14.93 5.66
CA GLY A 179 14.01 15.41 7.03
C GLY A 179 12.98 14.63 7.82
N VAL A 180 12.64 13.39 7.40
CA VAL A 180 11.65 12.55 8.07
C VAL A 180 12.15 11.13 8.27
N ASP A 181 11.62 10.49 9.31
CA ASP A 181 11.80 9.07 9.63
C ASP A 181 10.78 8.19 8.89
N HIS A 182 10.79 6.88 9.23
CA HIS A 182 9.89 5.87 8.67
C HIS A 182 8.39 6.27 8.68
N PHE A 183 7.96 7.06 9.66
CA PHE A 183 6.55 7.42 9.85
C PHE A 183 6.11 8.65 9.05
N PHE A 184 7.04 9.25 8.30
CA PHE A 184 6.85 10.41 7.45
C PHE A 184 6.24 11.66 8.14
N GLY A 185 6.09 11.66 9.44
CA GLY A 185 5.72 12.78 10.30
C GLY A 185 4.80 13.83 9.64
N SER A 186 5.29 15.05 9.50
CA SER A 186 4.57 16.18 8.87
C SER A 186 4.46 16.09 7.35
N LYS A 187 5.15 15.14 6.71
CA LYS A 187 5.23 14.98 5.24
C LYS A 187 4.25 13.94 4.67
N ARG A 188 3.33 13.39 5.48
CA ARG A 188 2.37 12.35 5.04
C ARG A 188 1.53 12.76 3.84
N ASN A 189 1.15 14.04 3.73
CA ASN A 189 0.41 14.54 2.56
C ASN A 189 1.28 14.52 1.30
N GLU A 190 2.56 14.91 1.41
CA GLU A 190 3.52 14.85 0.31
C GLU A 190 3.68 13.42 -0.21
N VAL A 191 3.84 12.45 0.69
CA VAL A 191 3.89 11.02 0.32
C VAL A 191 2.63 10.57 -0.39
N GLY A 192 1.45 10.96 0.12
CA GLY A 192 0.17 10.64 -0.51
C GLY A 192 0.08 11.16 -1.95
N VAL A 193 0.51 12.39 -2.19
CA VAL A 193 0.53 13.01 -3.53
C VAL A 193 1.53 12.29 -4.45
N LEU A 194 2.76 12.02 -3.97
CA LEU A 194 3.77 11.30 -4.75
C LEU A 194 3.27 9.92 -5.21
N ILE A 195 2.62 9.16 -4.32
CA ILE A 195 2.02 7.87 -4.63
C ILE A 195 0.90 8.01 -5.65
N ALA A 196 -0.06 8.91 -5.41
CA ALA A 196 -1.21 9.08 -6.28
C ALA A 196 -0.82 9.52 -7.69
N ASP A 197 0.07 10.51 -7.81
CA ASP A 197 0.57 11.02 -9.08
C ASP A 197 1.32 9.95 -9.87
N GLN A 198 2.10 9.11 -9.17
CA GLN A 198 2.81 8.03 -9.83
C GLN A 198 1.87 6.94 -10.32
N LEU A 199 0.88 6.55 -9.52
CA LEU A 199 -0.13 5.56 -9.93
C LEU A 199 -0.92 6.04 -11.15
N VAL A 200 -1.35 7.31 -11.20
CA VAL A 200 -2.04 7.89 -12.37
C VAL A 200 -1.17 7.82 -13.62
N ARG A 201 0.12 8.16 -13.51
CA ARG A 201 1.08 8.05 -14.62
C ARG A 201 1.24 6.62 -15.13
N ASP A 202 1.46 5.67 -14.21
CA ASP A 202 1.70 4.26 -14.56
C ASP A 202 0.44 3.58 -15.12
N LEU A 203 -0.74 3.93 -14.64
CA LEU A 203 -2.03 3.50 -15.19
C LEU A 203 -2.36 4.15 -16.56
N ARG A 204 -1.56 5.13 -17.01
CA ARG A 204 -1.77 5.90 -18.27
C ARG A 204 -3.16 6.52 -18.36
N ILE A 205 -3.68 6.99 -17.26
CA ILE A 205 -4.99 7.64 -17.15
C ILE A 205 -4.83 9.13 -17.43
N HIS A 206 -5.36 9.60 -18.54
CA HIS A 206 -5.32 11.01 -18.98
C HIS A 206 -6.62 11.74 -18.64
#